data_e55c56d584d2dfe26bec91f6eafeb9da
#
_entry.id   e55c56d584d2dfe26bec91f6eafeb9da
#
_cell.length_a   1.000
_cell.length_b   1.000
_cell.length_c   1.000
_cell.angle_alpha   90.00
_cell.angle_beta   90.00
_cell.angle_gamma   90.00
#
_symmetry.space_group_name_H-M   'P 1'
#
loop_
_entity.id
_entity.type
_entity.pdbx_description
1 polymer ?
#
loop_
_entity_poly.entity_id
_entity_poly.type
_entity_poly.pdbx_seq_one_letter_code
_entity_poly.pdbx_strand_id
1 'polypeptide(L)'
;MNQSLVGKTYPIIQYEVGREKIFEYARATLSTNPYCTDHEFASRSHYGAVVAPPTFVATYCYRAMRNVFEDEELAMDVPRIVHGEQTFEFGEVVKSGDTISTTVTITDIIEKENRAGLKNQLLIMTTESLNQNGELVCKGKWTLVERGGE
;
A
#
# COMPACT_ATOMS: atom_id res chain seq x y z
N MET A 1 18.80 9.83 -3.31
CA MET A 1 18.53 8.40 -2.96
C MET A 1 19.55 7.48 -3.60
N ASN A 2 19.83 6.35 -2.97
CA ASN A 2 20.83 5.38 -3.41
C ASN A 2 20.30 4.48 -4.55
N GLN A 3 20.73 4.75 -5.78
CA GLN A 3 20.30 4.01 -6.97
C GLN A 3 20.75 2.54 -6.99
N SER A 4 21.76 2.15 -6.19
CA SER A 4 22.19 0.75 -6.12
C SER A 4 21.16 -0.18 -5.48
N LEU A 5 20.13 0.38 -4.84
CA LEU A 5 19.04 -0.38 -4.21
C LEU A 5 17.88 -0.70 -5.18
N VAL A 6 17.97 -0.33 -6.44
CA VAL A 6 17.00 -0.79 -7.45
C VAL A 6 17.05 -2.32 -7.53
N GLY A 7 15.89 -2.95 -7.40
CA GLY A 7 15.73 -4.40 -7.28
C GLY A 7 15.68 -4.92 -5.84
N LYS A 8 15.96 -4.08 -4.82
CA LYS A 8 15.84 -4.48 -3.41
C LYS A 8 14.38 -4.81 -3.09
N THR A 9 14.18 -6.02 -2.55
CA THR A 9 12.89 -6.48 -2.04
C THR A 9 12.96 -6.52 -0.52
N TYR A 10 11.98 -5.92 0.13
CA TYR A 10 11.89 -5.87 1.59
C TYR A 10 11.22 -7.12 2.16
N PRO A 11 11.48 -7.46 3.43
CA PRO A 11 10.83 -8.59 4.09
C PRO A 11 9.30 -8.50 4.02
N ILE A 12 8.67 -9.67 3.89
CA ILE A 12 7.20 -9.79 3.88
C ILE A 12 6.65 -9.30 5.22
N ILE A 13 5.63 -8.46 5.15
CA ILE A 13 4.85 -8.01 6.31
C ILE A 13 3.47 -8.64 6.24
N GLN A 14 3.08 -9.28 7.33
CA GLN A 14 1.74 -9.85 7.49
C GLN A 14 0.81 -8.87 8.21
N TYR A 15 -0.43 -8.84 7.75
CA TYR A 15 -1.50 -8.05 8.31
C TYR A 15 -2.76 -8.90 8.49
N GLU A 16 -3.19 -9.08 9.74
CA GLU A 16 -4.46 -9.72 10.06
C GLU A 16 -5.62 -8.73 9.93
N VAL A 17 -6.60 -9.08 9.10
CA VAL A 17 -7.73 -8.22 8.77
C VAL A 17 -8.84 -8.37 9.82
N GLY A 18 -8.82 -7.49 10.80
CA GLY A 18 -9.85 -7.46 11.85
C GLY A 18 -11.16 -6.84 11.34
N ARG A 19 -12.31 -7.44 11.71
CA ARG A 19 -13.64 -6.89 11.40
C ARG A 19 -13.82 -5.46 11.90
N GLU A 20 -13.40 -5.18 13.13
CA GLU A 20 -13.52 -3.84 13.71
C GLU A 20 -12.70 -2.81 12.95
N LYS A 21 -11.53 -3.20 12.43
CA LYS A 21 -10.69 -2.33 11.59
C LYS A 21 -11.37 -1.98 10.27
N ILE A 22 -12.08 -2.93 9.65
CA ILE A 22 -12.88 -2.65 8.46
C ILE A 22 -13.99 -1.64 8.80
N PHE A 23 -14.71 -1.82 9.92
CA PHE A 23 -15.76 -0.89 10.34
C PHE A 23 -15.23 0.52 10.65
N GLU A 24 -14.09 0.62 11.35
CA GLU A 24 -13.44 1.91 11.59
C GLU A 24 -13.09 2.61 10.28
N TYR A 25 -12.47 1.85 9.34
CA TYR A 25 -12.08 2.37 8.05
C TYR A 25 -13.29 2.81 7.23
N ALA A 26 -14.33 1.97 7.15
CA ALA A 26 -15.56 2.27 6.42
C ALA A 26 -16.21 3.55 6.96
N ARG A 27 -16.29 3.72 8.30
CA ARG A 27 -16.81 4.94 8.93
C ARG A 27 -15.94 6.16 8.61
N ALA A 28 -14.63 6.02 8.69
CA ALA A 28 -13.69 7.12 8.41
C ALA A 28 -13.77 7.60 6.95
N THR A 29 -14.09 6.69 6.02
CA THR A 29 -14.24 6.99 4.59
C THR A 29 -15.70 7.25 4.18
N LEU A 30 -16.61 7.37 5.15
CA LEU A 30 -18.05 7.62 4.94
C LEU A 30 -18.72 6.56 4.02
N SER A 31 -18.23 5.33 4.07
CA SER A 31 -18.81 4.23 3.29
C SER A 31 -20.18 3.85 3.84
N THR A 32 -21.16 3.75 2.95
CA THR A 32 -22.52 3.26 3.27
C THR A 32 -22.76 1.84 2.72
N ASN A 33 -21.73 1.19 2.18
CA ASN A 33 -21.85 -0.14 1.61
C ASN A 33 -22.11 -1.19 2.72
N PRO A 34 -23.27 -1.90 2.72
CA PRO A 34 -23.61 -2.84 3.77
C PRO A 34 -22.65 -4.04 3.87
N TYR A 35 -21.94 -4.40 2.80
CA TYR A 35 -20.89 -5.41 2.88
C TYR A 35 -19.72 -5.02 3.81
N CYS A 36 -19.48 -3.71 3.97
CA CYS A 36 -18.39 -3.16 4.79
C CYS A 36 -18.87 -2.69 6.16
N THR A 37 -20.18 -2.45 6.36
CA THR A 37 -20.72 -1.75 7.54
C THR A 37 -21.71 -2.57 8.36
N ASP A 38 -22.25 -3.66 7.79
CA ASP A 38 -23.23 -4.53 8.44
C ASP A 38 -22.74 -5.98 8.45
N HIS A 39 -22.41 -6.47 9.64
CA HIS A 39 -21.91 -7.83 9.82
C HIS A 39 -22.96 -8.88 9.46
N GLU A 40 -24.22 -8.67 9.83
CA GLU A 40 -25.28 -9.64 9.63
C GLU A 40 -25.59 -9.78 8.12
N PHE A 41 -25.67 -8.65 7.43
CA PHE A 41 -25.82 -8.61 5.98
C PHE A 41 -24.64 -9.29 5.27
N ALA A 42 -23.41 -8.92 5.62
CA ALA A 42 -22.20 -9.43 5.01
C ALA A 42 -22.01 -10.95 5.21
N SER A 43 -22.31 -11.46 6.41
CA SER A 43 -22.17 -12.89 6.72
C SER A 43 -23.17 -13.78 5.98
N ARG A 44 -24.33 -13.24 5.60
CA ARG A 44 -25.33 -13.95 4.77
C ARG A 44 -25.06 -13.86 3.27
N SER A 45 -24.12 -13.03 2.87
CA SER A 45 -23.72 -12.88 1.46
C SER A 45 -22.83 -14.03 1.00
N HIS A 46 -22.56 -14.08 -0.30
CA HIS A 46 -21.62 -15.05 -0.88
C HIS A 46 -20.19 -14.87 -0.37
N TYR A 47 -19.86 -13.71 0.23
CA TYR A 47 -18.56 -13.47 0.85
C TYR A 47 -18.42 -14.17 2.22
N GLY A 48 -19.53 -14.39 2.93
CA GLY A 48 -19.55 -15.04 4.24
C GLY A 48 -18.95 -14.25 5.38
N ALA A 49 -18.43 -13.05 5.12
CA ALA A 49 -17.75 -12.20 6.10
C ALA A 49 -17.83 -10.72 5.69
N VAL A 50 -17.47 -9.82 6.60
CA VAL A 50 -17.38 -8.38 6.31
C VAL A 50 -16.26 -8.13 5.31
N VAL A 51 -16.59 -7.42 4.24
CA VAL A 51 -15.69 -7.11 3.12
C VAL A 51 -14.99 -5.77 3.37
N ALA A 52 -13.69 -5.71 3.15
CA ALA A 52 -12.94 -4.48 3.20
C ALA A 52 -13.23 -3.61 1.96
N PRO A 53 -13.42 -2.28 2.11
CA PRO A 53 -13.49 -1.38 0.96
C PRO A 53 -12.20 -1.47 0.12
N PRO A 54 -12.23 -1.28 -1.21
CA PRO A 54 -11.03 -1.39 -2.04
C PRO A 54 -9.86 -0.53 -1.56
N THR A 55 -10.14 0.69 -1.10
CA THR A 55 -9.11 1.60 -0.57
C THR A 55 -8.51 1.16 0.77
N PHE A 56 -9.04 0.11 1.41
CA PHE A 56 -8.45 -0.52 2.60
C PHE A 56 -7.03 -1.05 2.34
N VAL A 57 -6.67 -1.24 1.07
CA VAL A 57 -5.30 -1.55 0.63
C VAL A 57 -4.27 -0.60 1.26
N ALA A 58 -4.60 0.67 1.45
CA ALA A 58 -3.73 1.63 2.12
C ALA A 58 -3.33 1.18 3.54
N THR A 59 -4.21 0.47 4.25
CA THR A 59 -3.98 0.03 5.64
C THR A 59 -2.89 -1.06 5.72
N TYR A 60 -2.98 -2.10 4.90
CA TYR A 60 -2.00 -3.19 4.96
C TYR A 60 -0.72 -2.88 4.19
N CYS A 61 -0.79 -2.15 3.07
CA CYS A 61 0.41 -1.71 2.35
C CYS A 61 1.24 -0.70 3.14
N TYR A 62 0.61 0.21 3.89
CA TYR A 62 1.34 1.20 4.69
C TYR A 62 2.32 0.55 5.68
N ARG A 63 1.93 -0.57 6.30
CA ARG A 63 2.83 -1.30 7.20
C ARG A 63 4.06 -1.86 6.49
N ALA A 64 3.88 -2.37 5.26
CA ALA A 64 5.00 -2.88 4.46
C ALA A 64 5.90 -1.74 3.96
N MET A 65 5.31 -0.59 3.59
CA MET A 65 6.04 0.62 3.19
C MET A 65 6.92 1.20 4.29
N ARG A 66 6.60 0.95 5.56
CA ARG A 66 7.41 1.39 6.70
C ARG A 66 8.87 0.95 6.59
N ASN A 67 9.11 -0.28 6.12
CA ASN A 67 10.48 -0.79 5.91
C ASN A 67 11.28 0.07 4.93
N VAL A 68 10.61 0.66 3.93
CA VAL A 68 11.24 1.55 2.95
C VAL A 68 11.61 2.88 3.60
N PHE A 69 10.72 3.46 4.42
CA PHE A 69 10.96 4.73 5.10
C PHE A 69 12.01 4.63 6.21
N GLU A 70 12.20 3.44 6.78
CA GLU A 70 13.18 3.17 7.83
C GLU A 70 14.53 2.67 7.27
N ASP A 71 14.65 2.53 5.95
CA ASP A 71 15.88 2.06 5.29
C ASP A 71 16.90 3.20 5.14
N GLU A 72 17.83 3.27 6.06
CA GLU A 72 18.90 4.28 6.04
C GLU A 72 19.81 4.17 4.80
N GLU A 73 19.98 2.94 4.23
CA GLU A 73 20.79 2.75 3.01
C GLU A 73 20.17 3.42 1.79
N LEU A 74 18.84 3.62 1.78
CA LEU A 74 18.14 4.31 0.71
C LEU A 74 18.51 5.80 0.64
N ALA A 75 18.98 6.36 1.75
CA ALA A 75 19.39 7.76 1.88
C ALA A 75 18.28 8.72 1.40
N MET A 76 17.05 8.45 1.80
CA MET A 76 15.86 9.23 1.45
C MET A 76 15.66 10.36 2.46
N ASP A 77 15.50 11.59 1.96
CA ASP A 77 15.17 12.75 2.80
C ASP A 77 13.65 12.81 3.05
N VAL A 78 13.18 12.04 4.04
CA VAL A 78 11.76 11.86 4.35
C VAL A 78 10.96 13.16 4.48
N PRO A 79 11.45 14.23 5.14
CA PRO A 79 10.77 15.53 5.18
C PRO A 79 10.47 16.16 3.82
N ARG A 80 11.20 15.76 2.78
CA ARG A 80 11.03 16.30 1.42
C ARG A 80 10.21 15.38 0.52
N ILE A 81 9.73 14.25 1.05
CA ILE A 81 8.93 13.29 0.28
C ILE A 81 7.49 13.77 0.14
N VAL A 82 7.00 13.69 -1.09
CA VAL A 82 5.57 13.84 -1.39
C VAL A 82 5.09 12.63 -2.18
N HIS A 83 3.81 12.31 -2.05
CA HIS A 83 3.18 11.26 -2.82
C HIS A 83 2.96 11.77 -4.25
N GLY A 84 3.51 11.08 -5.24
CA GLY A 84 3.43 11.47 -6.66
C GLY A 84 2.26 10.79 -7.36
N GLU A 85 2.30 9.47 -7.45
CA GLU A 85 1.33 8.67 -8.19
C GLU A 85 1.13 7.32 -7.51
N GLN A 86 -0.07 6.76 -7.66
CA GLN A 86 -0.37 5.42 -7.18
C GLN A 86 -1.40 4.74 -8.09
N THR A 87 -1.13 3.48 -8.45
CA THR A 87 -2.08 2.63 -9.15
C THR A 87 -2.26 1.32 -8.40
N PHE A 88 -3.46 0.75 -8.49
CA PHE A 88 -3.78 -0.55 -7.93
C PHE A 88 -4.44 -1.43 -8.98
N GLU A 89 -4.02 -2.68 -9.00
CA GLU A 89 -4.67 -3.78 -9.70
C GLU A 89 -5.19 -4.75 -8.64
N PHE A 90 -6.51 -4.89 -8.55
CA PHE A 90 -7.16 -5.71 -7.54
C PHE A 90 -7.41 -7.12 -8.06
N GLY A 91 -7.15 -8.11 -7.21
CA GLY A 91 -7.49 -9.51 -7.38
C GLY A 91 -8.64 -9.92 -6.46
N GLU A 92 -8.37 -10.92 -5.58
CA GLU A 92 -9.35 -11.43 -4.63
C GLU A 92 -9.79 -10.39 -3.60
N VAL A 93 -11.05 -10.50 -3.19
CA VAL A 93 -11.67 -9.59 -2.24
C VAL A 93 -11.13 -9.83 -0.83
N VAL A 94 -10.70 -8.78 -0.16
CA VAL A 94 -10.26 -8.83 1.24
C VAL A 94 -11.45 -8.86 2.18
N LYS A 95 -11.42 -9.79 3.14
CA LYS A 95 -12.49 -10.01 4.13
C LYS A 95 -11.94 -10.03 5.55
N SER A 96 -12.80 -9.80 6.51
CA SER A 96 -12.46 -10.02 7.91
C SER A 96 -12.07 -11.48 8.15
N GLY A 97 -10.95 -11.68 8.84
CA GLY A 97 -10.33 -12.99 9.09
C GLY A 97 -9.22 -13.35 8.12
N ASP A 98 -9.03 -12.60 7.02
CA ASP A 98 -7.90 -12.80 6.13
C ASP A 98 -6.57 -12.39 6.78
N THR A 99 -5.50 -13.03 6.36
CA THR A 99 -4.11 -12.63 6.65
C THR A 99 -3.46 -12.23 5.33
N ILE A 100 -3.13 -10.96 5.20
CA ILE A 100 -2.52 -10.40 3.98
C ILE A 100 -1.02 -10.32 4.16
N SER A 101 -0.28 -10.98 3.26
CA SER A 101 1.19 -10.94 3.16
C SER A 101 1.59 -9.96 2.07
N THR A 102 2.25 -8.86 2.43
CA THR A 102 2.65 -7.83 1.47
C THR A 102 4.17 -7.75 1.36
N THR A 103 4.65 -7.75 0.12
CA THR A 103 6.05 -7.54 -0.26
C THR A 103 6.17 -6.20 -0.97
N VAL A 104 7.27 -5.47 -0.73
CA VAL A 104 7.62 -4.23 -1.42
C VAL A 104 8.95 -4.41 -2.14
N THR A 105 9.01 -3.97 -3.39
CA THR A 105 10.24 -3.99 -4.20
C THR A 105 10.49 -2.60 -4.79
N ILE A 106 11.71 -2.09 -4.67
CA ILE A 106 12.16 -0.90 -5.38
C ILE A 106 12.36 -1.28 -6.84
N THR A 107 11.57 -0.69 -7.73
CA THR A 107 11.64 -1.00 -9.18
C THR A 107 12.46 0.01 -9.96
N ASP A 108 12.53 1.27 -9.49
CA ASP A 108 13.35 2.28 -10.12
C ASP A 108 13.60 3.48 -9.19
N ILE A 109 14.70 4.22 -9.44
CA ILE A 109 15.01 5.51 -8.83
C ILE A 109 15.45 6.45 -9.94
N ILE A 110 14.60 7.43 -10.29
CA ILE A 110 14.78 8.30 -11.45
C ILE A 110 15.01 9.73 -10.99
N GLU A 111 15.97 10.42 -11.58
CA GLU A 111 16.15 11.85 -11.43
C GLU A 111 15.36 12.61 -12.52
N LYS A 112 14.58 13.60 -12.13
CA LYS A 112 13.86 14.50 -13.05
C LYS A 112 14.02 15.95 -12.62
N GLU A 113 14.38 16.79 -13.58
CA GLU A 113 14.39 18.23 -13.39
C GLU A 113 12.95 18.78 -13.45
N ASN A 114 12.58 19.62 -12.49
CA ASN A 114 11.30 20.31 -12.47
C ASN A 114 11.35 21.63 -13.24
N ARG A 115 10.22 22.32 -13.35
CA ARG A 115 10.11 23.59 -14.10
C ARG A 115 10.98 24.72 -13.54
N ALA A 116 11.44 24.63 -12.29
CA ALA A 116 12.33 25.57 -11.63
C ALA A 116 13.81 25.21 -11.75
N GLY A 117 14.16 24.17 -12.53
CA GLY A 117 15.53 23.68 -12.71
C GLY A 117 16.04 22.87 -11.52
N LEU A 118 15.18 22.48 -10.56
CA LEU A 118 15.58 21.68 -9.42
C LEU A 118 15.42 20.20 -9.73
N LYS A 119 16.37 19.39 -9.28
CA LYS A 119 16.38 17.94 -9.49
C LYS A 119 15.55 17.23 -8.42
N ASN A 120 14.40 16.70 -8.81
CA ASN A 120 13.61 15.79 -8.01
C ASN A 120 14.09 14.35 -8.22
N GLN A 121 14.03 13.51 -7.17
CA GLN A 121 14.24 12.08 -7.30
C GLN A 121 12.91 11.35 -7.12
N LEU A 122 12.60 10.45 -8.05
CA LEU A 122 11.39 9.65 -8.04
C LEU A 122 11.74 8.23 -7.61
N LEU A 123 11.23 7.81 -6.47
CA LEU A 123 11.29 6.42 -6.02
C LEU A 123 10.05 5.69 -6.54
N ILE A 124 10.27 4.71 -7.39
CA ILE A 124 9.21 3.86 -7.94
C ILE A 124 9.29 2.49 -7.28
N MET A 125 8.17 2.06 -6.72
CA MET A 125 8.07 0.79 -6.02
C MET A 125 6.85 0.02 -6.47
N THR A 126 6.92 -1.29 -6.33
CA THR A 126 5.75 -2.17 -6.48
C THR A 126 5.47 -2.88 -5.16
N THR A 127 4.19 -3.07 -4.87
CA THR A 127 3.72 -3.94 -3.79
C THR A 127 2.98 -5.11 -4.39
N GLU A 128 3.20 -6.29 -3.83
CA GLU A 128 2.41 -7.48 -4.10
C GLU A 128 1.82 -7.98 -2.79
N SER A 129 0.52 -8.15 -2.75
CA SER A 129 -0.21 -8.58 -1.56
C SER A 129 -0.98 -9.85 -1.88
N LEU A 130 -0.74 -10.89 -1.09
CA LEU A 130 -1.38 -12.20 -1.20
C LEU A 130 -2.17 -12.49 0.07
N ASN A 131 -3.30 -13.21 -0.04
CA ASN A 131 -4.02 -13.72 1.12
C ASN A 131 -3.37 -15.01 1.66
N GLN A 132 -3.95 -15.59 2.70
CA GLN A 132 -3.47 -16.81 3.34
C GLN A 132 -3.46 -18.05 2.43
N ASN A 133 -4.20 -18.02 1.32
CA ASN A 133 -4.25 -19.10 0.33
C ASN A 133 -3.20 -18.93 -0.78
N GLY A 134 -2.42 -17.81 -0.75
CA GLY A 134 -1.49 -17.45 -1.81
C GLY A 134 -2.15 -16.82 -3.03
N GLU A 135 -3.41 -16.40 -2.93
CA GLU A 135 -4.14 -15.73 -4.01
C GLU A 135 -3.83 -14.24 -4.02
N LEU A 136 -3.68 -13.68 -5.21
CA LEU A 136 -3.41 -12.27 -5.39
C LEU A 136 -4.60 -11.43 -4.91
N VAL A 137 -4.34 -10.53 -3.98
CA VAL A 137 -5.29 -9.53 -3.46
C VAL A 137 -5.12 -8.19 -4.14
N CYS A 138 -3.87 -7.75 -4.27
CA CYS A 138 -3.58 -6.47 -4.90
C CYS A 138 -2.12 -6.37 -5.36
N LYS A 139 -1.92 -5.83 -6.56
CA LYS A 139 -0.64 -5.25 -6.99
C LYS A 139 -0.75 -3.74 -6.95
N GLY A 140 0.26 -3.08 -6.36
CA GLY A 140 0.35 -1.64 -6.32
C GLY A 140 1.62 -1.15 -6.99
N LYS A 141 1.53 -0.02 -7.71
CA LYS A 141 2.69 0.76 -8.13
C LYS A 141 2.62 2.11 -7.43
N TRP A 142 3.72 2.50 -6.83
CA TRP A 142 3.85 3.70 -6.00
C TRP A 142 4.98 4.56 -6.55
N THR A 143 4.74 5.85 -6.68
CA THR A 143 5.77 6.82 -7.01
C THR A 143 5.83 7.85 -5.89
N LEU A 144 6.93 7.86 -5.14
CA LEU A 144 7.25 8.90 -4.19
C LEU A 144 8.23 9.89 -4.84
N VAL A 145 8.06 11.16 -4.55
CA VAL A 145 8.91 12.22 -5.09
C VAL A 145 9.65 12.91 -3.96
N GLU A 146 10.98 12.75 -3.92
CA GLU A 146 11.84 13.59 -3.11
C GLU A 146 12.07 14.90 -3.86
N ARG A 147 11.54 15.98 -3.28
CA ARG A 147 11.61 17.30 -3.92
C ARG A 147 13.03 17.84 -3.89
N GLY A 148 13.51 18.30 -5.04
CA GLY A 148 14.74 19.07 -5.15
C GLY A 148 14.64 20.34 -4.28
N GLY A 149 15.72 20.70 -3.59
CA GLY A 149 15.86 21.91 -2.80
C GLY A 149 17.27 22.45 -2.97
N GLU A 150 17.45 23.70 -2.63
CA GLU A 150 18.78 24.30 -2.44
C GLU A 150 19.46 23.70 -1.22
#